data_fca58eadef5366197a54d9ca06b367d3
#
_entry.id   fca58eadef5366197a54d9ca06b367d3
#
_cell.length_a   1.000
_cell.length_b   1.000
_cell.length_c   1.000
_cell.angle_alpha   90.00
_cell.angle_beta   90.00
_cell.angle_gamma   90.00
#
_symmetry.space_group_name_H-M   'P 1'
#
loop_
_entity.id
_entity.type
_entity.pdbx_description
1 polymer ?
#
loop_
_entity_poly.entity_id
_entity_poly.type
_entity_poly.pdbx_seq_one_letter_code
_entity_poly.pdbx_strand_id
1 'polypeptide(L)'
;MKLLRKSFIGIALLLAGFASAHASDDIEHAGATPQLSKMSESQKKQEQQYFASHSFEFSSIFKSHHPGPYWILAKTKQFQLSSAQIKQQEDLKFAMAKSTISGNVVLQKAYKKYASDASAAEPSLAVIKKDIEDIGKAQTHLALVMVPYHLKAYSALNPAQQTLYRKLVAKQP
;
A
#
# COMPACT_ATOMS: atom_id res chain seq x y z
N MET A 1 4.09 41.06 -22.84
CA MET A 1 3.58 40.21 -21.75
C MET A 1 2.96 38.96 -22.36
N LYS A 2 3.64 37.79 -22.30
CA LYS A 2 3.14 36.51 -22.82
C LYS A 2 2.56 35.71 -21.66
N LEU A 3 1.24 35.49 -21.68
CA LEU A 3 0.52 34.64 -20.73
C LEU A 3 0.88 33.17 -20.98
N LEU A 4 1.53 32.54 -20.02
CA LEU A 4 1.71 31.08 -20.01
C LEU A 4 0.38 30.41 -19.68
N ARG A 5 -0.23 29.77 -20.66
CA ARG A 5 -1.32 28.79 -20.46
C ARG A 5 -0.73 27.52 -19.88
N LYS A 6 -1.00 27.26 -18.61
CA LYS A 6 -0.77 25.94 -18.00
C LYS A 6 -1.86 24.98 -18.45
N SER A 7 -1.49 24.00 -19.28
CA SER A 7 -2.37 22.90 -19.68
C SER A 7 -2.64 22.00 -18.47
N PHE A 8 -3.87 21.97 -18.01
CA PHE A 8 -4.36 20.93 -17.11
C PHE A 8 -4.50 19.63 -17.92
N ILE A 9 -3.64 18.65 -17.63
CA ILE A 9 -3.79 17.30 -18.16
C ILE A 9 -4.94 16.66 -17.37
N GLY A 10 -6.07 16.50 -18.04
CA GLY A 10 -7.22 15.78 -17.51
C GLY A 10 -6.90 14.31 -17.38
N ILE A 11 -6.92 13.80 -16.15
CA ILE A 11 -6.88 12.36 -15.89
C ILE A 11 -8.25 11.80 -16.27
N ALA A 12 -8.32 11.14 -17.42
CA ALA A 12 -9.50 10.38 -17.83
C ALA A 12 -9.65 9.15 -16.92
N LEU A 13 -10.63 9.21 -16.02
CA LEU A 13 -11.04 8.09 -15.18
C LEU A 13 -11.85 7.11 -16.05
N LEU A 14 -11.26 5.99 -16.44
CA LEU A 14 -11.98 4.86 -17.04
C LEU A 14 -12.86 4.21 -15.96
N LEU A 15 -14.13 4.57 -15.94
CA LEU A 15 -15.20 3.93 -15.16
C LEU A 15 -15.58 2.61 -15.84
N ALA A 16 -15.01 1.50 -15.41
CA ALA A 16 -15.60 0.19 -15.65
C ALA A 16 -16.72 -0.02 -14.62
N GLY A 17 -17.94 -0.24 -15.11
CA GLY A 17 -19.15 -0.32 -14.31
C GLY A 17 -19.13 -1.42 -13.25
N PHE A 18 -19.58 -1.06 -12.05
CA PHE A 18 -20.01 -2.02 -11.02
C PHE A 18 -21.46 -1.75 -10.70
N ALA A 19 -22.25 -2.80 -10.88
CA ALA A 19 -23.68 -2.84 -10.57
C ALA A 19 -23.93 -2.61 -9.07
N SER A 20 -24.90 -1.75 -8.77
CA SER A 20 -25.39 -1.50 -7.42
C SER A 20 -26.18 -2.71 -6.90
N ALA A 21 -25.75 -3.28 -5.78
CA ALA A 21 -26.59 -4.12 -4.94
C ALA A 21 -26.67 -3.46 -3.57
N HIS A 22 -27.90 -3.16 -3.15
CA HIS A 22 -28.24 -2.74 -1.78
C HIS A 22 -28.08 -3.94 -0.86
N ALA A 23 -27.35 -3.77 0.24
CA ALA A 23 -27.45 -4.67 1.39
C ALA A 23 -27.07 -3.92 2.67
N SER A 24 -27.90 -4.17 3.66
CA SER A 24 -27.94 -3.75 5.04
C SER A 24 -26.70 -4.07 5.86
N ASP A 25 -26.57 -3.29 6.95
CA ASP A 25 -25.62 -3.39 8.07
C ASP A 25 -25.17 -4.80 8.42
N ASP A 26 -23.93 -5.11 8.09
CA ASP A 26 -23.04 -5.97 8.86
C ASP A 26 -21.62 -5.63 8.44
N ILE A 27 -20.80 -5.16 9.41
CA ILE A 27 -19.36 -4.90 9.21
C ILE A 27 -18.66 -6.28 9.14
N GLU A 28 -18.96 -7.05 8.14
CA GLU A 28 -18.11 -8.14 7.70
C GLU A 28 -17.16 -7.63 6.61
N HIS A 29 -15.91 -7.98 6.74
CA HIS A 29 -14.79 -7.67 5.86
C HIS A 29 -14.94 -8.26 4.45
N ALA A 30 -15.99 -7.93 3.74
CA ALA A 30 -16.28 -8.36 2.37
C ALA A 30 -15.98 -7.24 1.36
N GLY A 31 -14.78 -6.67 1.43
CA GLY A 31 -14.19 -6.02 0.28
C GLY A 31 -13.52 -7.11 -0.56
N ALA A 32 -14.09 -7.49 -1.70
CA ALA A 32 -13.46 -8.40 -2.64
C ALA A 32 -12.08 -7.88 -3.01
N THR A 33 -11.06 -8.33 -2.28
CA THR A 33 -9.66 -8.05 -2.57
C THR A 33 -9.39 -8.76 -3.88
N PRO A 34 -9.00 -8.06 -4.97
CA PRO A 34 -8.62 -8.73 -6.19
C PRO A 34 -7.60 -9.80 -5.85
N GLN A 35 -7.83 -11.04 -6.31
CA GLN A 35 -6.83 -12.08 -6.06
C GLN A 35 -5.53 -11.64 -6.73
N LEU A 36 -4.48 -11.42 -5.94
CA LEU A 36 -3.17 -10.94 -6.40
C LEU A 36 -2.63 -11.75 -7.59
N SER A 37 -2.93 -13.06 -7.60
CA SER A 37 -2.58 -13.99 -8.67
C SER A 37 -3.27 -13.69 -10.00
N LYS A 38 -4.37 -12.95 -10.00
CA LYS A 38 -5.13 -12.57 -11.20
C LYS A 38 -4.82 -11.16 -11.70
N MET A 39 -4.02 -10.38 -10.95
CA MET A 39 -3.65 -9.04 -11.38
C MET A 39 -2.58 -9.09 -12.46
N SER A 40 -2.76 -8.29 -13.53
CA SER A 40 -1.73 -8.06 -14.53
C SER A 40 -0.52 -7.32 -13.92
N GLU A 41 0.64 -7.40 -14.54
CA GLU A 41 1.84 -6.68 -14.09
C GLU A 41 1.61 -5.15 -14.11
N SER A 42 0.82 -4.64 -15.05
CA SER A 42 0.41 -3.23 -15.10
C SER A 42 -0.39 -2.84 -13.86
N GLN A 43 -1.38 -3.65 -13.47
CA GLN A 43 -2.17 -3.41 -12.26
C GLN A 43 -1.32 -3.44 -10.99
N LYS A 44 -0.42 -4.42 -10.87
CA LYS A 44 0.50 -4.50 -9.73
C LYS A 44 1.40 -3.26 -9.63
N LYS A 45 1.89 -2.78 -10.78
CA LYS A 45 2.71 -1.55 -10.84
C LYS A 45 1.91 -0.32 -10.44
N GLN A 46 0.66 -0.18 -10.87
CA GLN A 46 -0.22 0.91 -10.47
C GLN A 46 -0.48 0.92 -8.96
N GLU A 47 -0.77 -0.24 -8.37
CA GLU A 47 -0.95 -0.37 -6.91
C GLU A 47 0.32 0.00 -6.13
N GLN A 48 1.48 -0.41 -6.62
CA GLN A 48 2.77 -0.05 -6.00
C GLN A 48 3.06 1.45 -6.11
N GLN A 49 2.76 2.07 -7.26
CA GLN A 49 2.94 3.51 -7.45
C GLN A 49 1.98 4.31 -6.56
N TYR A 50 0.71 3.89 -6.47
CA TYR A 50 -0.25 4.52 -5.59
C TYR A 50 0.20 4.44 -4.12
N PHE A 51 0.60 3.28 -3.65
CA PHE A 51 1.15 3.10 -2.31
C PHE A 51 2.36 4.01 -2.07
N ALA A 52 3.33 4.02 -2.99
CA ALA A 52 4.55 4.81 -2.84
C ALA A 52 4.26 6.31 -2.74
N SER A 53 3.33 6.83 -3.55
CA SER A 53 2.98 8.24 -3.55
C SER A 53 2.14 8.69 -2.35
N HIS A 54 1.42 7.78 -1.69
CA HIS A 54 0.48 8.13 -0.62
C HIS A 54 0.93 7.67 0.78
N SER A 55 2.06 6.96 0.89
CA SER A 55 2.62 6.53 2.18
C SER A 55 3.58 7.55 2.82
N PHE A 56 3.65 8.78 2.33
CA PHE A 56 4.45 9.90 2.85
C PHE A 56 5.93 9.58 3.11
N GLU A 57 6.57 8.80 2.26
CA GLU A 57 7.95 8.36 2.42
C GLU A 57 8.23 7.49 3.67
N PHE A 58 7.32 7.42 4.66
CA PHE A 58 7.52 6.58 5.85
C PHE A 58 7.86 5.14 5.49
N SER A 59 7.17 4.58 4.48
CA SER A 59 7.42 3.23 4.00
C SER A 59 8.80 3.09 3.35
N SER A 60 9.27 4.09 2.61
CA SER A 60 10.58 4.06 1.96
C SER A 60 11.72 4.21 2.98
N ILE A 61 11.59 5.13 3.94
CA ILE A 61 12.54 5.28 5.04
C ILE A 61 12.60 3.98 5.87
N PHE A 62 11.45 3.44 6.27
CA PHE A 62 11.44 2.19 7.04
C PHE A 62 12.08 1.04 6.27
N LYS A 63 11.77 0.89 4.98
CA LYS A 63 12.32 -0.13 4.11
C LYS A 63 13.84 -0.02 3.92
N SER A 64 14.42 1.17 3.93
CA SER A 64 15.88 1.35 3.81
C SER A 64 16.63 0.80 5.02
N HIS A 65 16.04 0.90 6.21
CA HIS A 65 16.61 0.38 7.46
C HIS A 65 16.17 -1.05 7.78
N HIS A 66 14.98 -1.43 7.37
CA HIS A 66 14.37 -2.72 7.64
C HIS A 66 13.77 -3.33 6.37
N PRO A 67 14.58 -3.73 5.36
CA PRO A 67 14.06 -4.34 4.15
C PRO A 67 13.30 -5.64 4.47
N GLY A 68 12.18 -5.84 3.77
CA GLY A 68 11.22 -6.90 4.07
C GLY A 68 11.42 -8.18 3.25
N PRO A 69 10.35 -9.00 3.13
CA PRO A 69 10.42 -10.35 2.57
C PRO A 69 10.92 -10.37 1.12
N TYR A 70 10.60 -9.39 0.29
CA TYR A 70 11.10 -9.29 -1.08
C TYR A 70 12.64 -9.24 -1.14
N TRP A 71 13.23 -8.40 -0.30
CA TRP A 71 14.67 -8.22 -0.26
C TRP A 71 15.40 -9.45 0.29
N ILE A 72 14.80 -10.12 1.29
CA ILE A 72 15.35 -11.36 1.86
C ILE A 72 15.29 -12.48 0.82
N LEU A 73 14.16 -12.64 0.12
CA LEU A 73 14.00 -13.63 -0.95
C LEU A 73 14.97 -13.42 -2.11
N ALA A 74 15.22 -12.16 -2.50
CA ALA A 74 16.21 -11.85 -3.54
C ALA A 74 17.64 -12.27 -3.16
N LYS A 75 17.90 -12.55 -1.89
CA LYS A 75 19.19 -12.96 -1.34
C LYS A 75 19.16 -14.38 -0.74
N THR A 76 18.25 -15.24 -1.19
CA THR A 76 18.03 -16.60 -0.68
C THR A 76 19.33 -17.41 -0.56
N LYS A 77 20.17 -17.39 -1.60
CA LYS A 77 21.48 -18.08 -1.60
C LYS A 77 22.43 -17.50 -0.56
N GLN A 78 22.50 -16.16 -0.45
CA GLN A 78 23.39 -15.46 0.47
C GLN A 78 23.01 -15.70 1.93
N PHE A 79 21.71 -15.75 2.23
CA PHE A 79 21.19 -16.09 3.54
C PHE A 79 21.17 -17.58 3.81
N GLN A 80 21.39 -18.44 2.81
CA GLN A 80 21.23 -19.90 2.92
C GLN A 80 19.87 -20.28 3.52
N LEU A 81 18.80 -19.68 2.98
CA LEU A 81 17.45 -19.93 3.50
C LEU A 81 17.05 -21.40 3.27
N SER A 82 16.49 -22.03 4.30
CA SER A 82 15.84 -23.33 4.15
C SER A 82 14.54 -23.22 3.35
N SER A 83 14.06 -24.33 2.79
CA SER A 83 12.78 -24.37 2.06
C SER A 83 11.61 -23.84 2.90
N ALA A 84 11.60 -24.15 4.21
CA ALA A 84 10.59 -23.65 5.13
C ALA A 84 10.68 -22.13 5.29
N GLN A 85 11.88 -21.56 5.41
CA GLN A 85 12.08 -20.11 5.48
C GLN A 85 11.70 -19.41 4.17
N ILE A 86 12.03 -19.98 3.01
CA ILE A 86 11.61 -19.46 1.71
C ILE A 86 10.09 -19.38 1.66
N LYS A 87 9.39 -20.49 1.98
CA LYS A 87 7.93 -20.49 2.01
C LYS A 87 7.38 -19.43 2.96
N GLN A 88 7.92 -19.30 4.16
CA GLN A 88 7.50 -18.30 5.14
C GLN A 88 7.67 -16.87 4.62
N GLN A 89 8.79 -16.57 3.94
CA GLN A 89 9.02 -15.25 3.34
C GLN A 89 8.06 -14.99 2.17
N GLU A 90 7.73 -16.00 1.37
CA GLU A 90 6.73 -15.88 0.29
C GLU A 90 5.33 -15.62 0.84
N ASP A 91 4.92 -16.33 1.89
CA ASP A 91 3.64 -16.10 2.56
C ASP A 91 3.55 -14.66 3.13
N LEU A 92 4.62 -14.16 3.77
CA LEU A 92 4.70 -12.79 4.26
C LEU A 92 4.65 -11.76 3.12
N LYS A 93 5.36 -12.01 2.03
CA LYS A 93 5.33 -11.18 0.82
C LYS A 93 3.91 -11.07 0.25
N PHE A 94 3.21 -12.19 0.13
CA PHE A 94 1.85 -12.24 -0.39
C PHE A 94 0.87 -11.52 0.54
N ALA A 95 0.94 -11.78 1.85
CA ALA A 95 0.09 -11.14 2.85
C ALA A 95 0.31 -9.62 2.89
N MET A 96 1.56 -9.16 2.81
CA MET A 96 1.91 -7.74 2.73
C MET A 96 1.30 -7.08 1.51
N ALA A 97 1.43 -7.68 0.33
CA ALA A 97 0.87 -7.15 -0.91
C ALA A 97 -0.67 -7.05 -0.83
N LYS A 98 -1.34 -8.07 -0.30
CA LYS A 98 -2.79 -8.06 -0.07
C LYS A 98 -3.21 -6.92 0.86
N SER A 99 -2.51 -6.74 1.97
CA SER A 99 -2.80 -5.66 2.93
C SER A 99 -2.56 -4.27 2.34
N THR A 100 -1.52 -4.11 1.50
CA THR A 100 -1.24 -2.85 0.80
C THR A 100 -2.36 -2.49 -0.16
N ILE A 101 -2.84 -3.43 -0.97
CA ILE A 101 -3.95 -3.21 -1.90
C ILE A 101 -5.23 -2.85 -1.14
N SER A 102 -5.52 -3.55 -0.03
CA SER A 102 -6.67 -3.22 0.82
C SER A 102 -6.58 -1.79 1.38
N GLY A 103 -5.40 -1.38 1.86
CA GLY A 103 -5.15 -0.01 2.32
C GLY A 103 -5.33 1.04 1.21
N ASN A 104 -4.85 0.76 0.00
CA ASN A 104 -5.05 1.62 -1.17
C ASN A 104 -6.54 1.82 -1.47
N VAL A 105 -7.35 0.75 -1.43
CA VAL A 105 -8.80 0.83 -1.66
C VAL A 105 -9.48 1.71 -0.62
N VAL A 106 -9.11 1.58 0.66
CA VAL A 106 -9.66 2.42 1.74
C VAL A 106 -9.34 3.89 1.49
N LEU A 107 -8.09 4.22 1.17
CA LEU A 107 -7.68 5.59 0.92
C LEU A 107 -8.35 6.19 -0.32
N GLN A 108 -8.43 5.43 -1.42
CA GLN A 108 -9.14 5.86 -2.63
C GLN A 108 -10.63 6.14 -2.38
N LYS A 109 -11.29 5.33 -1.56
CA LYS A 109 -12.69 5.59 -1.16
C LYS A 109 -12.82 6.88 -0.37
N ALA A 110 -11.91 7.15 0.57
CA ALA A 110 -11.90 8.39 1.34
C ALA A 110 -11.74 9.62 0.43
N TYR A 111 -10.80 9.59 -0.51
CA TYR A 111 -10.64 10.67 -1.50
C TYR A 111 -11.86 10.86 -2.40
N LYS A 112 -12.49 9.77 -2.85
CA LYS A 112 -13.71 9.86 -3.68
C LYS A 112 -14.85 10.51 -2.90
N LYS A 113 -15.02 10.14 -1.63
CA LYS A 113 -16.03 10.76 -0.77
C LYS A 113 -15.78 12.25 -0.62
N TYR A 114 -14.56 12.63 -0.24
CA TYR A 114 -14.16 14.04 -0.13
C TYR A 114 -14.43 14.83 -1.44
N ALA A 115 -14.05 14.27 -2.59
CA ALA A 115 -14.28 14.93 -3.87
C ALA A 115 -15.78 15.12 -4.16
N SER A 116 -16.61 14.15 -3.83
CA SER A 116 -18.07 14.26 -3.95
C SER A 116 -18.63 15.38 -3.08
N ASP A 117 -18.25 15.40 -1.80
CA ASP A 117 -18.80 16.36 -0.83
C ASP A 117 -18.27 17.78 -1.08
N ALA A 118 -17.02 17.90 -1.52
CA ALA A 118 -16.42 19.17 -1.91
C ALA A 118 -17.03 19.77 -3.20
N SER A 119 -17.62 18.94 -4.06
CA SER A 119 -18.28 19.39 -5.31
C SER A 119 -19.74 19.78 -5.11
N ALA A 120 -20.31 19.67 -3.91
CA ALA A 120 -21.67 20.10 -3.61
C ALA A 120 -21.82 21.62 -3.84
N ALA A 121 -23.02 22.06 -4.22
CA ALA A 121 -23.29 23.50 -4.44
C ALA A 121 -23.06 24.31 -3.16
N GLU A 122 -23.38 23.72 -2.00
CA GLU A 122 -23.16 24.31 -0.67
C GLU A 122 -22.43 23.29 0.23
N PRO A 123 -21.08 23.22 0.17
CA PRO A 123 -20.30 22.28 0.98
C PRO A 123 -20.41 22.60 2.47
N SER A 124 -20.70 21.60 3.28
CA SER A 124 -20.71 21.74 4.75
C SER A 124 -19.28 21.67 5.30
N LEU A 125 -18.84 22.70 6.04
CA LEU A 125 -17.54 22.70 6.69
C LEU A 125 -17.33 21.51 7.62
N ALA A 126 -18.38 21.08 8.35
CA ALA A 126 -18.29 19.94 9.25
C ALA A 126 -18.04 18.62 8.49
N VAL A 127 -18.71 18.44 7.33
CA VAL A 127 -18.53 17.28 6.45
C VAL A 127 -17.12 17.27 5.86
N ILE A 128 -16.70 18.40 5.28
CA ILE A 128 -15.36 18.56 4.67
C ILE A 128 -14.25 18.30 5.70
N LYS A 129 -14.38 18.85 6.93
CA LYS A 129 -13.43 18.59 8.02
C LYS A 129 -13.33 17.09 8.33
N LYS A 130 -14.48 16.42 8.48
CA LYS A 130 -14.53 14.98 8.74
C LYS A 130 -13.88 14.18 7.63
N ASP A 131 -14.12 14.50 6.38
CA ASP A 131 -13.55 13.80 5.24
C ASP A 131 -12.01 13.92 5.18
N ILE A 132 -11.48 15.12 5.48
CA ILE A 132 -10.03 15.34 5.59
C ILE A 132 -9.42 14.51 6.72
N GLU A 133 -10.09 14.45 7.88
CA GLU A 133 -9.67 13.59 9.01
C GLU A 133 -9.68 12.11 8.63
N ASP A 134 -10.69 11.65 7.91
CA ASP A 134 -10.81 10.26 7.45
C ASP A 134 -9.73 9.91 6.41
N ILE A 135 -9.38 10.83 5.50
CA ILE A 135 -8.23 10.70 4.60
C ILE A 135 -6.94 10.57 5.42
N GLY A 136 -6.71 11.43 6.40
CA GLY A 136 -5.52 11.40 7.24
C GLY A 136 -5.36 10.06 7.97
N LYS A 137 -6.46 9.51 8.53
CA LYS A 137 -6.47 8.18 9.16
C LYS A 137 -6.15 7.07 8.15
N ALA A 138 -6.75 7.11 6.97
CA ALA A 138 -6.50 6.12 5.93
C ALA A 138 -5.05 6.17 5.42
N GLN A 139 -4.45 7.36 5.27
CA GLN A 139 -3.06 7.54 4.89
C GLN A 139 -2.10 7.00 5.97
N THR A 140 -2.36 7.31 7.25
CA THR A 140 -1.58 6.79 8.38
C THR A 140 -1.63 5.26 8.41
N HIS A 141 -2.84 4.68 8.21
CA HIS A 141 -2.98 3.23 8.12
C HIS A 141 -2.15 2.66 6.97
N LEU A 142 -2.20 3.29 5.78
CA LEU A 142 -1.44 2.85 4.61
C LEU A 142 0.08 2.94 4.85
N ALA A 143 0.57 3.98 5.50
CA ALA A 143 1.99 4.14 5.82
C ALA A 143 2.49 3.03 6.77
N LEU A 144 1.63 2.55 7.68
CA LEU A 144 1.96 1.51 8.66
C LEU A 144 1.80 0.08 8.11
N VAL A 145 1.04 -0.11 7.02
CA VAL A 145 0.57 -1.44 6.59
C VAL A 145 1.69 -2.45 6.34
N MET A 146 2.85 -2.00 5.86
CA MET A 146 3.98 -2.89 5.54
C MET A 146 4.88 -3.20 6.73
N VAL A 147 4.90 -2.36 7.76
CA VAL A 147 5.83 -2.45 8.89
C VAL A 147 5.79 -3.81 9.60
N PRO A 148 4.62 -4.38 9.97
CA PRO A 148 4.57 -5.68 10.64
C PRO A 148 5.18 -6.82 9.81
N TYR A 149 5.03 -6.77 8.49
CA TYR A 149 5.56 -7.81 7.60
C TYR A 149 7.08 -7.75 7.48
N HIS A 150 7.66 -6.55 7.45
CA HIS A 150 9.10 -6.36 7.47
C HIS A 150 9.72 -6.88 8.77
N LEU A 151 9.12 -6.55 9.91
CA LEU A 151 9.59 -7.02 11.22
C LEU A 151 9.47 -8.55 11.33
N LYS A 152 8.34 -9.13 10.92
CA LYS A 152 8.15 -10.58 10.88
C LYS A 152 9.15 -11.29 9.94
N ALA A 153 9.43 -10.67 8.79
CA ALA A 153 10.39 -11.22 7.85
C ALA A 153 11.80 -11.30 8.45
N TYR A 154 12.24 -10.28 9.18
CA TYR A 154 13.49 -10.30 9.94
C TYR A 154 13.47 -11.34 11.06
N SER A 155 12.39 -11.40 11.84
CA SER A 155 12.26 -12.36 12.97
C SER A 155 12.24 -13.82 12.54
N ALA A 156 11.89 -14.10 11.28
CA ALA A 156 11.92 -15.45 10.71
C ALA A 156 13.35 -15.94 10.36
N LEU A 157 14.35 -15.08 10.43
CA LEU A 157 15.75 -15.41 10.24
C LEU A 157 16.36 -15.95 11.54
N ASN A 158 17.26 -16.91 11.44
CA ASN A 158 18.04 -17.36 12.58
C ASN A 158 19.11 -16.32 13.01
N PRO A 159 19.74 -16.45 14.20
CA PRO A 159 20.69 -15.44 14.70
C PRO A 159 21.85 -15.13 13.76
N ALA A 160 22.41 -16.12 13.07
CA ALA A 160 23.49 -15.93 12.10
C ALA A 160 23.00 -15.13 10.87
N GLN A 161 21.82 -15.48 10.36
CA GLN A 161 21.18 -14.78 9.26
C GLN A 161 20.79 -13.33 9.64
N GLN A 162 20.31 -13.11 10.86
CA GLN A 162 20.01 -11.76 11.38
C GLN A 162 21.28 -10.90 11.47
N THR A 163 22.41 -11.48 11.87
CA THR A 163 23.71 -10.79 11.87
C THR A 163 24.13 -10.41 10.46
N LEU A 164 24.01 -11.34 9.51
CA LEU A 164 24.27 -11.08 8.10
C LEU A 164 23.32 -10.02 7.54
N TYR A 165 22.04 -10.07 7.88
CA TYR A 165 21.04 -9.07 7.48
C TYR A 165 21.47 -7.67 7.88
N ARG A 166 21.81 -7.42 9.15
CA ARG A 166 22.28 -6.11 9.64
C ARG A 166 23.53 -5.63 8.89
N LYS A 167 24.49 -6.54 8.65
CA LYS A 167 25.71 -6.22 7.89
C LYS A 167 25.41 -5.81 6.45
N LEU A 168 24.43 -6.45 5.81
CA LEU A 168 24.05 -6.13 4.43
C LEU A 168 23.23 -4.85 4.34
N VAL A 169 22.35 -4.58 5.31
CA VAL A 169 21.58 -3.33 5.38
C VAL A 169 22.51 -2.14 5.58
N ALA A 170 23.49 -2.24 6.47
CA ALA A 170 24.48 -1.16 6.72
C ALA A 170 25.35 -0.82 5.50
N LYS A 171 25.36 -1.64 4.46
CA LYS A 171 26.10 -1.41 3.20
C LYS A 171 25.21 -0.87 2.07
N GLN A 172 23.92 -0.66 2.33
CA GLN A 172 23.05 -0.01 1.35
C GLN A 172 23.36 1.48 1.31
N PRO A 173 23.38 2.09 0.12
CA PRO A 173 23.59 3.51 -0.05
C PRO A 173 22.47 4.36 0.56
#